data_40ed949cb51e826ddd71d67929002a87
#
_entry.id   40ed949cb51e826ddd71d67929002a87
#
_cell.length_a   1.000
_cell.length_b   1.000
_cell.length_c   1.000
_cell.angle_alpha   90.00
_cell.angle_beta   90.00
_cell.angle_gamma   90.00
#
_symmetry.space_group_name_H-M   'P 1'
#
loop_
_entity.id
_entity.type
_entity.pdbx_description
1 polymer ?
#
loop_
_entity_poly.entity_id
_entity_poly.type
_entity_poly.pdbx_seq_one_letter_code
_entity_poly.pdbx_strand_id
1 'polypeptide(L)'
;MDSKTAKAIVDRKHPLYLELVPHWDFLESSYKGGRSWFKTNIFRYIKEGDIEYKDRVERAYRFNHTRETVDLVNKYLFRAPIARKIDSVPDAVKTFWDKVDATGLDINEFMRIVSLKSSIFGRPWIVIDNRVTEAVASESENPLDLYAYIVPPQQVPDYAFDDAGELLWVLIEEHVRDDQDPVNGSGEIRKRYRLWTRMQWALIEFVKGPGKSGGKWEMSRSGDHNLGLVPVIPANNSVVTDKWDCPALIADVAYLDRAVSNYASNLDAIIQDQSFSQLAMPAQGVLPGDDAYNKVLEMGTKRVFLYDGEGGAAPQFLSPDPTQASLILSAIGQLINEIYHSVGLAGERTKQDNSKGIDNSSGVAKAVDFERVVALLSSKADALEVVEYKMLQIVCAWAEAEMPKIDVVTYPVESQFDVRTLYDEIDVGMKLRLMGLPPLILEEQINRLVPKLFPDLSEDVLKAIKAEVKKWANEPSEQEKADAANGAGSEASKKVVEEAKRNRADASAKKTDTQSRETGKTNG
;
A
#
# COMPACT_ATOMS: atom_id res chain seq x y z
N MET A 1 17.49 -34.06 -13.94
CA MET A 1 16.02 -34.34 -13.81
C MET A 1 15.51 -34.84 -15.16
N ASP A 2 14.74 -35.91 -15.20
CA ASP A 2 14.17 -36.40 -16.46
C ASP A 2 12.94 -35.55 -16.89
N SER A 3 12.58 -35.65 -18.18
CA SER A 3 11.48 -34.86 -18.77
C SER A 3 10.10 -35.14 -18.12
N LYS A 4 9.90 -36.37 -17.63
CA LYS A 4 8.65 -36.76 -16.97
C LYS A 4 8.51 -36.07 -15.61
N THR A 5 9.59 -36.01 -14.84
CA THR A 5 9.64 -35.31 -13.55
C THR A 5 9.52 -33.81 -13.75
N ALA A 6 10.22 -33.21 -14.75
CA ALA A 6 10.10 -31.80 -15.08
C ALA A 6 8.65 -31.43 -15.43
N LYS A 7 7.98 -32.26 -16.23
CA LYS A 7 6.56 -32.05 -16.55
C LYS A 7 5.67 -32.15 -15.32
N ALA A 8 5.89 -33.14 -14.46
CA ALA A 8 5.09 -33.32 -13.24
C ALA A 8 5.19 -32.12 -12.29
N ILE A 9 6.37 -31.49 -12.18
CA ILE A 9 6.57 -30.27 -11.38
C ILE A 9 5.81 -29.09 -12.00
N VAL A 10 5.90 -28.90 -13.30
CA VAL A 10 5.23 -27.79 -14.02
C VAL A 10 3.71 -27.93 -14.00
N ASP A 11 3.19 -29.16 -14.11
CA ASP A 11 1.75 -29.42 -14.16
C ASP A 11 1.11 -29.32 -12.75
N ARG A 12 1.89 -29.50 -11.68
CA ARG A 12 1.39 -29.40 -10.32
C ARG A 12 1.13 -27.94 -9.95
N LYS A 13 -0.04 -27.67 -9.40
CA LYS A 13 -0.47 -26.35 -8.96
C LYS A 13 -1.00 -26.45 -7.53
N HIS A 14 -0.70 -25.45 -6.71
CA HIS A 14 -1.29 -25.37 -5.39
C HIS A 14 -2.82 -25.17 -5.50
N PRO A 15 -3.66 -25.84 -4.69
CA PRO A 15 -5.12 -25.70 -4.78
C PRO A 15 -5.59 -24.24 -4.63
N LEU A 16 -5.06 -23.50 -3.65
CA LEU A 16 -5.38 -22.08 -3.47
C LEU A 16 -4.93 -21.20 -4.64
N TYR A 17 -3.84 -21.55 -5.34
CA TYR A 17 -3.43 -20.84 -6.53
C TYR A 17 -4.53 -20.87 -7.61
N LEU A 18 -5.11 -22.05 -7.86
CA LEU A 18 -6.16 -22.19 -8.86
C LEU A 18 -7.42 -21.40 -8.52
N GLU A 19 -7.74 -21.30 -7.23
CA GLU A 19 -8.89 -20.54 -6.72
C GLU A 19 -8.64 -19.02 -6.80
N LEU A 20 -7.45 -18.56 -6.42
CA LEU A 20 -7.16 -17.14 -6.23
C LEU A 20 -6.65 -16.42 -7.48
N VAL A 21 -6.14 -17.12 -8.51
CA VAL A 21 -5.64 -16.47 -9.75
C VAL A 21 -6.67 -15.52 -10.36
N PRO A 22 -7.95 -15.90 -10.58
CA PRO A 22 -8.94 -14.98 -11.14
C PRO A 22 -9.20 -13.76 -10.26
N HIS A 23 -9.09 -13.92 -8.94
CA HIS A 23 -9.22 -12.82 -7.98
C HIS A 23 -8.02 -11.86 -8.08
N TRP A 24 -6.78 -12.35 -8.09
CA TRP A 24 -5.59 -11.51 -8.26
C TRP A 24 -5.58 -10.78 -9.60
N ASP A 25 -5.99 -11.42 -10.69
CA ASP A 25 -6.12 -10.78 -12.01
C ASP A 25 -7.16 -9.64 -11.98
N PHE A 26 -8.29 -9.87 -11.28
CA PHE A 26 -9.30 -8.84 -11.07
C PHE A 26 -8.75 -7.66 -10.24
N LEU A 27 -8.05 -7.92 -9.13
CA LEU A 27 -7.45 -6.87 -8.29
C LEU A 27 -6.41 -6.06 -9.06
N GLU A 28 -5.51 -6.72 -9.79
CA GLU A 28 -4.50 -6.06 -10.61
C GLU A 28 -5.13 -5.20 -11.70
N SER A 29 -6.09 -5.74 -12.43
CA SER A 29 -6.81 -5.00 -13.47
C SER A 29 -7.60 -3.83 -12.89
N SER A 30 -8.16 -3.98 -11.70
CA SER A 30 -8.90 -2.93 -11.00
C SER A 30 -7.98 -1.79 -10.55
N TYR A 31 -6.78 -2.08 -10.07
CA TYR A 31 -5.76 -1.07 -9.77
C TYR A 31 -5.28 -0.38 -11.05
N LYS A 32 -4.91 -1.13 -12.09
CA LYS A 32 -4.43 -0.59 -13.37
C LYS A 32 -5.49 0.26 -14.08
N GLY A 33 -6.72 -0.20 -14.09
CA GLY A 33 -7.82 0.45 -14.81
C GLY A 33 -7.61 0.44 -16.32
N GLY A 34 -8.13 1.48 -17.00
CA GLY A 34 -8.02 1.63 -18.45
C GLY A 34 -9.17 0.99 -19.22
N ARG A 35 -9.16 1.14 -20.55
CA ARG A 35 -10.30 0.72 -21.40
C ARG A 35 -10.54 -0.80 -21.41
N SER A 36 -9.50 -1.60 -21.25
CA SER A 36 -9.63 -3.06 -21.17
C SER A 36 -10.45 -3.52 -19.96
N TRP A 37 -10.37 -2.79 -18.84
CA TRP A 37 -11.11 -3.10 -17.63
C TRP A 37 -12.63 -3.03 -17.83
N PHE A 38 -13.13 -2.03 -18.60
CA PHE A 38 -14.57 -1.85 -18.84
C PHE A 38 -15.18 -3.03 -19.61
N LYS A 39 -14.43 -3.60 -20.55
CA LYS A 39 -14.91 -4.73 -21.38
C LYS A 39 -15.27 -5.97 -20.57
N THR A 40 -14.63 -6.16 -19.42
CA THR A 40 -14.81 -7.34 -18.56
C THR A 40 -15.62 -7.04 -17.30
N ASN A 41 -15.78 -5.77 -16.91
CA ASN A 41 -16.32 -5.38 -15.61
C ASN A 41 -17.61 -4.55 -15.68
N ILE A 42 -18.00 -4.04 -16.86
CA ILE A 42 -19.33 -3.47 -17.07
C ILE A 42 -20.26 -4.58 -17.48
N PHE A 43 -21.29 -4.82 -16.66
CA PHE A 43 -22.23 -5.91 -16.88
C PHE A 43 -23.35 -5.49 -17.83
N ARG A 44 -23.72 -6.42 -18.71
CA ARG A 44 -24.83 -6.25 -19.63
C ARG A 44 -26.16 -6.49 -18.90
N TYR A 45 -27.19 -5.70 -19.22
CA TYR A 45 -28.55 -5.99 -18.80
C TYR A 45 -29.16 -7.13 -19.61
N ILE A 46 -30.07 -7.88 -18.98
CA ILE A 46 -30.71 -9.06 -19.61
C ILE A 46 -31.39 -8.71 -20.93
N LYS A 47 -31.97 -7.52 -21.05
CA LYS A 47 -32.72 -7.05 -22.25
C LYS A 47 -31.98 -6.01 -23.09
N GLU A 48 -30.72 -5.74 -22.79
CA GLU A 48 -29.91 -4.76 -23.53
C GLU A 48 -29.45 -5.33 -24.88
N GLY A 49 -29.64 -4.56 -25.98
CA GLY A 49 -29.13 -4.92 -27.28
C GLY A 49 -27.61 -4.92 -27.37
N ASP A 50 -27.03 -5.57 -28.38
CA ASP A 50 -25.58 -5.66 -28.55
C ASP A 50 -24.96 -4.30 -28.88
N ILE A 51 -25.67 -3.45 -29.63
CA ILE A 51 -25.20 -2.12 -30.03
C ILE A 51 -25.20 -1.20 -28.81
N GLU A 52 -26.28 -1.16 -28.06
CA GLU A 52 -26.49 -0.33 -26.88
C GLU A 52 -25.44 -0.69 -25.80
N TYR A 53 -25.22 -1.99 -25.57
CA TYR A 53 -24.19 -2.45 -24.64
C TYR A 53 -22.79 -2.00 -25.07
N LYS A 54 -22.45 -2.17 -26.35
CA LYS A 54 -21.16 -1.75 -26.89
C LYS A 54 -20.92 -0.25 -26.73
N ASP A 55 -21.91 0.56 -27.06
CA ASP A 55 -21.86 2.02 -26.89
C ASP A 55 -21.72 2.42 -25.43
N ARG A 56 -22.43 1.75 -24.53
CA ARG A 56 -22.35 1.99 -23.08
C ARG A 56 -20.98 1.65 -22.54
N VAL A 57 -20.37 0.52 -22.92
CA VAL A 57 -19.01 0.14 -22.54
C VAL A 57 -17.98 1.14 -23.09
N GLU A 58 -18.17 1.66 -24.30
CA GLU A 58 -17.25 2.62 -24.91
C GLU A 58 -17.30 3.99 -24.20
N ARG A 59 -18.48 4.42 -23.77
CA ARG A 59 -18.65 5.66 -23.01
C ARG A 59 -18.33 5.54 -21.52
N ALA A 60 -18.25 4.31 -20.97
CA ALA A 60 -18.06 4.07 -19.56
C ALA A 60 -16.83 4.82 -19.01
N TYR A 61 -16.98 5.37 -17.83
CA TYR A 61 -15.93 6.04 -17.07
C TYR A 61 -15.89 5.53 -15.63
N ARG A 62 -14.78 5.76 -14.96
CA ARG A 62 -14.57 5.31 -13.59
C ARG A 62 -13.67 6.30 -12.84
N PHE A 63 -14.08 6.64 -11.64
CA PHE A 63 -13.19 7.23 -10.63
C PHE A 63 -12.49 6.06 -9.94
N ASN A 64 -11.25 5.79 -10.23
CA ASN A 64 -10.57 4.60 -9.73
C ASN A 64 -10.26 4.70 -8.22
N HIS A 65 -11.29 4.51 -7.37
CA HIS A 65 -11.16 4.51 -5.92
C HIS A 65 -10.25 3.40 -5.40
N THR A 66 -10.20 2.27 -6.12
CA THR A 66 -9.27 1.18 -5.83
C THR A 66 -7.81 1.65 -5.88
N ARG A 67 -7.43 2.37 -6.94
CA ARG A 67 -6.08 2.94 -7.08
C ARG A 67 -5.82 4.02 -6.04
N GLU A 68 -6.77 4.94 -5.87
CA GLU A 68 -6.67 6.04 -4.92
C GLU A 68 -6.40 5.54 -3.51
N THR A 69 -7.12 4.50 -3.06
CA THR A 69 -6.93 3.87 -1.75
C THR A 69 -5.50 3.35 -1.57
N VAL A 70 -4.98 2.58 -2.54
CA VAL A 70 -3.61 2.04 -2.47
C VAL A 70 -2.56 3.14 -2.47
N ASP A 71 -2.70 4.11 -3.39
CA ASP A 71 -1.75 5.20 -3.54
C ASP A 71 -1.73 6.11 -2.30
N LEU A 72 -2.89 6.34 -1.68
CA LEU A 72 -3.02 7.16 -0.47
C LEU A 72 -2.34 6.48 0.73
N VAL A 73 -2.64 5.21 0.98
CA VAL A 73 -1.99 4.43 2.04
C VAL A 73 -0.47 4.40 1.85
N ASN A 74 -0.02 4.17 0.61
CA ASN A 74 1.41 4.14 0.29
C ASN A 74 2.09 5.52 0.51
N LYS A 75 1.42 6.61 0.13
CA LYS A 75 1.92 7.98 0.38
C LYS A 75 2.03 8.31 1.86
N TYR A 76 1.06 7.89 2.67
CA TYR A 76 1.12 8.11 4.10
C TYR A 76 2.23 7.30 4.76
N LEU A 77 2.39 6.04 4.40
CA LEU A 77 3.39 5.15 4.99
C LEU A 77 4.84 5.63 4.73
N PHE A 78 5.10 6.15 3.52
CA PHE A 78 6.43 6.64 3.12
C PHE A 78 6.56 8.16 3.18
N ARG A 79 5.74 8.83 3.98
CA ARG A 79 5.82 10.28 4.18
C ARG A 79 7.07 10.67 4.97
N ALA A 80 7.37 9.91 6.03
CA ALA A 80 8.60 10.08 6.79
C ALA A 80 9.71 9.17 6.26
N PRO A 81 10.97 9.57 6.38
CA PRO A 81 12.09 8.72 6.07
C PRO A 81 12.12 7.50 7.00
N ILE A 82 12.38 6.33 6.40
CA ILE A 82 12.51 5.08 7.15
C ILE A 82 13.84 5.09 7.88
N ALA A 83 13.78 4.81 9.18
CA ALA A 83 14.98 4.76 10.01
C ALA A 83 15.73 3.43 9.82
N ARG A 84 16.98 3.50 9.35
CA ARG A 84 17.89 2.35 9.21
C ARG A 84 19.20 2.62 9.92
N LYS A 85 19.63 1.67 10.77
CA LYS A 85 20.88 1.78 11.54
C LYS A 85 22.07 1.31 10.68
N ILE A 86 22.58 2.20 9.82
CA ILE A 86 23.64 1.90 8.83
C ILE A 86 24.91 1.38 9.49
N ASP A 87 25.27 1.90 10.68
CA ASP A 87 26.50 1.48 11.40
C ASP A 87 26.40 0.08 12.00
N SER A 88 25.21 -0.50 12.05
CA SER A 88 24.93 -1.80 12.67
C SER A 88 24.81 -2.94 11.66
N VAL A 89 25.08 -2.69 10.37
CA VAL A 89 24.94 -3.69 9.30
C VAL A 89 26.26 -3.93 8.58
N PRO A 90 26.47 -5.15 8.03
CA PRO A 90 27.61 -5.47 7.17
C PRO A 90 27.64 -4.61 5.89
N ASP A 91 28.83 -4.45 5.31
CA ASP A 91 29.01 -3.64 4.09
C ASP A 91 28.25 -4.21 2.88
N ALA A 92 28.07 -5.51 2.80
CA ALA A 92 27.24 -6.14 1.77
C ALA A 92 25.77 -5.66 1.83
N VAL A 93 25.23 -5.44 3.02
CA VAL A 93 23.89 -4.89 3.22
C VAL A 93 23.83 -3.43 2.79
N LYS A 94 24.83 -2.62 3.11
CA LYS A 94 24.90 -1.21 2.68
C LYS A 94 24.89 -1.12 1.16
N THR A 95 25.74 -1.91 0.50
CA THR A 95 25.82 -1.96 -0.97
C THR A 95 24.48 -2.41 -1.58
N PHE A 96 23.83 -3.39 -0.95
CA PHE A 96 22.50 -3.85 -1.39
C PHE A 96 21.43 -2.76 -1.18
N TRP A 97 21.45 -2.00 -0.08
CA TRP A 97 20.49 -0.91 0.13
C TRP A 97 20.62 0.22 -0.88
N ASP A 98 21.85 0.51 -1.33
CA ASP A 98 22.10 1.55 -2.34
C ASP A 98 21.61 1.13 -3.73
N LYS A 99 21.62 -0.18 -4.03
CA LYS A 99 21.22 -0.74 -5.33
C LYS A 99 20.56 -2.10 -5.14
N VAL A 100 19.25 -2.10 -4.93
CA VAL A 100 18.47 -3.31 -4.64
C VAL A 100 18.13 -4.10 -5.90
N ASP A 101 17.80 -3.45 -7.00
CA ASP A 101 17.33 -4.13 -8.22
C ASP A 101 18.28 -3.98 -9.41
N ALA A 102 17.94 -4.63 -10.52
CA ALA A 102 18.73 -4.58 -11.74
C ALA A 102 18.74 -3.18 -12.40
N THR A 103 17.81 -2.30 -12.05
CA THR A 103 17.69 -0.94 -12.63
C THR A 103 18.40 0.12 -11.78
N GLY A 104 18.85 -0.23 -10.57
CA GLY A 104 19.58 0.64 -9.66
C GLY A 104 18.70 1.39 -8.67
N LEU A 105 17.49 0.88 -8.37
CA LEU A 105 16.64 1.42 -7.32
C LEU A 105 17.29 1.23 -5.94
N ASP A 106 17.17 2.26 -5.10
CA ASP A 106 17.51 2.14 -3.69
C ASP A 106 16.45 1.36 -2.89
N ILE A 107 16.77 1.01 -1.67
CA ILE A 107 15.88 0.24 -0.80
C ILE A 107 14.56 0.96 -0.49
N ASN A 108 14.54 2.31 -0.41
CA ASN A 108 13.31 3.04 -0.12
C ASN A 108 12.31 2.93 -1.27
N GLU A 109 12.78 3.17 -2.50
CA GLU A 109 11.93 3.05 -3.69
C GLU A 109 11.49 1.60 -3.93
N PHE A 110 12.39 0.63 -3.70
CA PHE A 110 12.05 -0.78 -3.81
C PHE A 110 10.96 -1.18 -2.80
N MET A 111 11.11 -0.83 -1.52
CA MET A 111 10.12 -1.14 -0.48
C MET A 111 8.80 -0.39 -0.68
N ARG A 112 8.82 0.79 -1.30
CA ARG A 112 7.61 1.50 -1.73
C ARG A 112 6.83 0.70 -2.78
N ILE A 113 7.52 0.08 -3.74
CA ILE A 113 6.91 -0.81 -4.72
C ILE A 113 6.40 -2.10 -4.07
N VAL A 114 7.15 -2.68 -3.13
CA VAL A 114 6.72 -3.84 -2.35
C VAL A 114 5.42 -3.54 -1.59
N SER A 115 5.35 -2.42 -0.89
CA SER A 115 4.15 -1.97 -0.17
C SER A 115 2.95 -1.80 -1.09
N LEU A 116 3.14 -1.20 -2.27
CA LEU A 116 2.11 -1.04 -3.28
C LEU A 116 1.61 -2.40 -3.78
N LYS A 117 2.53 -3.31 -4.14
CA LYS A 117 2.19 -4.65 -4.63
C LYS A 117 1.53 -5.52 -3.57
N SER A 118 1.97 -5.44 -2.31
CA SER A 118 1.32 -6.16 -1.21
C SER A 118 -0.10 -5.65 -0.94
N SER A 119 -0.35 -4.35 -1.10
CA SER A 119 -1.70 -3.79 -1.00
C SER A 119 -2.64 -4.32 -2.09
N ILE A 120 -2.12 -4.56 -3.30
CA ILE A 120 -2.90 -5.05 -4.44
C ILE A 120 -3.17 -6.55 -4.34
N PHE A 121 -2.14 -7.35 -4.03
CA PHE A 121 -2.21 -8.81 -4.14
C PHE A 121 -2.36 -9.53 -2.79
N GLY A 122 -2.14 -8.83 -1.67
CA GLY A 122 -2.03 -9.44 -0.36
C GLY A 122 -0.65 -10.03 -0.10
N ARG A 123 -0.14 -10.87 -1.00
CA ARG A 123 1.15 -11.57 -0.87
C ARG A 123 1.90 -11.64 -2.20
N PRO A 124 2.60 -10.59 -2.65
CA PRO A 124 3.63 -10.72 -3.67
C PRO A 124 4.87 -11.42 -3.09
N TRP A 125 5.76 -11.86 -3.96
CA TRP A 125 6.98 -12.56 -3.58
C TRP A 125 8.20 -11.72 -3.97
N ILE A 126 9.24 -11.72 -3.15
CA ILE A 126 10.51 -11.07 -3.42
C ILE A 126 11.56 -12.16 -3.58
N VAL A 127 12.28 -12.14 -4.68
CA VAL A 127 13.40 -13.03 -4.93
C VAL A 127 14.68 -12.22 -4.83
N ILE A 128 15.68 -12.73 -4.10
CA ILE A 128 17.02 -12.14 -4.03
C ILE A 128 17.99 -13.13 -4.67
N ASP A 129 18.57 -12.73 -5.78
CA ASP A 129 19.45 -13.56 -6.59
C ASP A 129 20.82 -12.88 -6.75
N ASN A 130 21.84 -13.67 -7.09
CA ASN A 130 23.19 -13.18 -7.37
C ASN A 130 23.48 -13.27 -8.86
N ARG A 131 23.87 -12.15 -9.46
CA ARG A 131 24.22 -12.09 -10.86
C ARG A 131 25.64 -12.61 -11.06
N VAL A 132 25.77 -13.90 -11.33
CA VAL A 132 27.07 -14.51 -11.68
C VAL A 132 27.43 -14.08 -13.11
N THR A 133 28.47 -13.27 -13.25
CA THR A 133 29.03 -12.93 -14.55
C THR A 133 29.93 -14.09 -14.99
N GLU A 134 29.59 -14.81 -16.03
CA GLU A 134 30.36 -15.98 -16.59
C GLU A 134 31.82 -15.66 -16.97
N ALA A 135 32.27 -14.41 -16.80
CA ALA A 135 33.55 -13.94 -17.32
C ALA A 135 34.73 -13.98 -16.32
N VAL A 136 34.52 -14.38 -15.05
CA VAL A 136 35.60 -14.35 -14.05
C VAL A 136 36.07 -15.76 -13.72
N ALA A 137 37.28 -16.07 -14.16
CA ALA A 137 37.91 -17.41 -14.10
C ALA A 137 38.52 -17.76 -12.71
N SER A 138 38.29 -16.97 -11.66
CA SER A 138 38.76 -17.30 -10.31
C SER A 138 37.67 -17.01 -9.24
N GLU A 139 37.37 -18.01 -8.44
CA GLU A 139 36.41 -17.96 -7.34
C GLU A 139 36.72 -16.86 -6.28
N SER A 140 37.94 -16.34 -6.23
CA SER A 140 38.38 -15.34 -5.26
C SER A 140 38.12 -13.88 -5.66
N GLU A 141 37.61 -13.61 -6.88
CA GLU A 141 37.44 -12.26 -7.42
C GLU A 141 35.99 -11.97 -7.91
N ASN A 142 35.01 -12.83 -7.63
CA ASN A 142 33.62 -12.58 -8.02
C ASN A 142 32.93 -11.68 -6.97
N PRO A 143 32.87 -10.35 -7.18
CA PRO A 143 32.13 -9.50 -6.26
C PRO A 143 30.65 -9.92 -6.30
N LEU A 144 30.04 -10.05 -5.13
CA LEU A 144 28.61 -10.29 -5.00
C LEU A 144 27.85 -9.14 -5.70
N ASP A 145 27.08 -9.44 -6.74
CA ASP A 145 26.15 -8.52 -7.39
C ASP A 145 24.72 -8.98 -7.09
N LEU A 146 24.32 -8.76 -5.84
CA LEU A 146 22.99 -9.14 -5.37
C LEU A 146 21.93 -8.19 -5.92
N TYR A 147 20.83 -8.74 -6.36
CA TYR A 147 19.67 -7.98 -6.80
C TYR A 147 18.38 -8.65 -6.38
N ALA A 148 17.35 -7.83 -6.10
CA ALA A 148 16.02 -8.30 -5.79
C ALA A 148 15.05 -7.97 -6.93
N TYR A 149 14.01 -8.80 -7.07
CA TYR A 149 12.88 -8.52 -7.95
C TYR A 149 11.59 -9.03 -7.34
N ILE A 150 10.48 -8.39 -7.72
CA ILE A 150 9.15 -8.70 -7.18
C ILE A 150 8.39 -9.58 -8.17
N VAL A 151 7.88 -10.70 -7.68
CA VAL A 151 7.08 -11.66 -8.44
C VAL A 151 5.62 -11.57 -7.96
N PRO A 152 4.65 -11.31 -8.84
CA PRO A 152 3.24 -11.31 -8.45
C PRO A 152 2.77 -12.76 -8.19
N PRO A 153 1.77 -12.98 -7.32
CA PRO A 153 1.35 -14.31 -6.93
C PRO A 153 0.82 -15.16 -8.09
N GLN A 154 0.32 -14.54 -9.16
CA GLN A 154 -0.08 -15.23 -10.40
C GLN A 154 1.08 -15.97 -11.07
N GLN A 155 2.31 -15.60 -10.76
CA GLN A 155 3.52 -16.25 -11.30
C GLN A 155 4.15 -17.25 -10.32
N VAL A 156 3.52 -17.54 -9.20
CA VAL A 156 3.99 -18.52 -8.21
C VAL A 156 2.97 -19.66 -8.08
N PRO A 157 2.99 -20.62 -9.03
CA PRO A 157 1.96 -21.65 -9.10
C PRO A 157 2.02 -22.69 -7.99
N ASP A 158 3.18 -22.92 -7.35
CA ASP A 158 3.30 -23.91 -6.30
C ASP A 158 4.48 -23.61 -5.36
N TYR A 159 4.34 -23.97 -4.09
CA TYR A 159 5.34 -23.77 -3.04
C TYR A 159 5.03 -24.67 -1.83
N ALA A 160 6.00 -24.86 -0.95
CA ALA A 160 5.80 -25.58 0.30
C ALA A 160 6.56 -24.92 1.45
N PHE A 161 5.93 -24.97 2.63
CA PHE A 161 6.54 -24.58 3.89
C PHE A 161 6.77 -25.83 4.76
N ASP A 162 7.76 -25.76 5.63
CA ASP A 162 7.95 -26.75 6.70
C ASP A 162 7.01 -26.47 7.90
N ASP A 163 7.12 -27.33 8.92
CA ASP A 163 6.30 -27.18 10.14
C ASP A 163 6.65 -25.90 10.92
N ALA A 164 7.88 -25.40 10.78
CA ALA A 164 8.33 -24.15 11.38
C ALA A 164 7.84 -22.90 10.63
N GLY A 165 7.27 -23.06 9.43
CA GLY A 165 6.78 -21.95 8.59
C GLY A 165 7.85 -21.38 7.66
N GLU A 166 8.98 -22.05 7.48
CA GLU A 166 10.04 -21.65 6.56
C GLU A 166 9.86 -22.36 5.22
N LEU A 167 10.16 -21.63 4.11
CA LEU A 167 10.06 -22.20 2.76
C LEU A 167 10.99 -23.40 2.57
N LEU A 168 10.44 -24.50 2.04
CA LEU A 168 11.19 -25.65 1.56
C LEU A 168 11.62 -25.47 0.11
N TRP A 169 10.70 -25.00 -0.71
CA TRP A 169 10.90 -24.71 -2.13
C TRP A 169 9.77 -23.83 -2.66
N VAL A 170 10.02 -23.19 -3.79
CA VAL A 170 9.04 -22.37 -4.54
C VAL A 170 9.26 -22.54 -6.03
N LEU A 171 8.17 -22.64 -6.78
CA LEU A 171 8.15 -22.68 -8.25
C LEU A 171 7.65 -21.34 -8.78
N ILE A 172 8.42 -20.71 -9.64
CA ILE A 172 8.10 -19.41 -10.25
C ILE A 172 7.94 -19.59 -11.76
N GLU A 173 6.81 -19.13 -12.30
CA GLU A 173 6.55 -19.06 -13.75
C GLU A 173 7.08 -17.73 -14.28
N GLU A 174 8.04 -17.78 -15.22
CA GLU A 174 8.60 -16.60 -15.87
C GLU A 174 8.12 -16.53 -17.32
N HIS A 175 7.74 -15.32 -17.75
CA HIS A 175 7.37 -15.04 -19.13
C HIS A 175 8.53 -14.32 -19.82
N VAL A 176 9.16 -14.97 -20.77
CA VAL A 176 10.30 -14.42 -21.52
C VAL A 176 9.91 -14.23 -22.97
N ARG A 177 10.08 -13.02 -23.48
CA ARG A 177 9.87 -12.72 -24.89
C ARG A 177 11.16 -13.00 -25.66
N ASP A 178 11.00 -13.66 -26.78
CA ASP A 178 12.09 -13.97 -27.72
C ASP A 178 12.34 -12.78 -28.66
N ASP A 179 12.94 -11.70 -28.10
CA ASP A 179 13.15 -10.41 -28.79
C ASP A 179 14.58 -9.85 -28.62
N GLN A 180 15.51 -10.64 -28.08
CA GLN A 180 16.89 -10.21 -27.88
C GLN A 180 17.61 -10.01 -29.24
N ASP A 181 17.27 -10.81 -30.24
CA ASP A 181 17.72 -10.62 -31.60
C ASP A 181 16.56 -10.07 -32.46
N PRO A 182 16.62 -8.80 -32.90
CA PRO A 182 15.53 -8.20 -33.67
C PRO A 182 15.34 -8.83 -35.08
N VAL A 183 16.35 -9.55 -35.60
CA VAL A 183 16.32 -10.15 -36.93
C VAL A 183 15.81 -11.59 -36.88
N ASN A 184 16.30 -12.39 -35.93
CA ASN A 184 16.04 -13.83 -35.85
C ASN A 184 15.07 -14.21 -34.73
N GLY A 185 14.79 -13.28 -33.78
CA GLY A 185 13.85 -13.50 -32.70
C GLY A 185 12.42 -13.66 -33.22
N SER A 186 11.67 -14.60 -32.65
CA SER A 186 10.26 -14.85 -33.04
C SER A 186 9.28 -13.82 -32.47
N GLY A 187 9.68 -13.05 -31.48
CA GLY A 187 8.80 -12.15 -30.71
C GLY A 187 7.77 -12.86 -29.84
N GLU A 188 7.72 -14.20 -29.86
CA GLU A 188 6.79 -15.00 -29.05
C GLU A 188 7.15 -14.95 -27.56
N ILE A 189 6.13 -14.92 -26.71
CA ILE A 189 6.31 -15.07 -25.26
C ILE A 189 6.38 -16.56 -24.95
N ARG A 190 7.50 -16.99 -24.34
CA ARG A 190 7.70 -18.35 -23.87
C ARG A 190 7.59 -18.40 -22.36
N LYS A 191 6.99 -19.46 -21.86
CA LYS A 191 6.95 -19.77 -20.45
C LYS A 191 8.15 -20.62 -20.07
N ARG A 192 8.79 -20.28 -18.97
CA ARG A 192 9.79 -21.09 -18.29
C ARG A 192 9.51 -21.09 -16.80
N TYR A 193 10.03 -22.06 -16.10
CA TYR A 193 9.80 -22.21 -14.67
C TYR A 193 11.13 -22.24 -13.94
N ARG A 194 11.24 -21.44 -12.89
CA ARG A 194 12.39 -21.44 -11.99
C ARG A 194 11.99 -22.07 -10.68
N LEU A 195 12.64 -23.18 -10.32
CA LEU A 195 12.48 -23.85 -9.04
C LEU A 195 13.62 -23.42 -8.11
N TRP A 196 13.26 -22.87 -6.96
CA TRP A 196 14.18 -22.59 -5.88
C TRP A 196 13.97 -23.58 -4.73
N THR A 197 15.04 -24.15 -4.19
CA THR A 197 15.08 -24.98 -2.99
C THR A 197 16.06 -24.35 -1.99
N ARG A 198 16.26 -24.93 -0.83
CA ARG A 198 17.21 -24.42 0.17
C ARG A 198 18.69 -24.50 -0.27
N MET A 199 19.02 -25.35 -1.21
CA MET A 199 20.39 -25.62 -1.62
C MET A 199 20.66 -25.34 -3.10
N GLN A 200 19.63 -25.45 -3.93
CA GLN A 200 19.76 -25.48 -5.38
C GLN A 200 18.66 -24.67 -6.07
N TRP A 201 18.99 -24.21 -7.27
CA TRP A 201 18.00 -23.70 -8.20
C TRP A 201 18.01 -24.50 -9.51
N ALA A 202 16.88 -24.56 -10.21
CA ALA A 202 16.74 -25.20 -11.50
C ALA A 202 15.85 -24.37 -12.42
N LEU A 203 16.22 -24.29 -13.70
CA LEU A 203 15.42 -23.67 -14.75
C LEU A 203 14.82 -24.77 -15.64
N ILE A 204 13.51 -24.77 -15.78
CA ILE A 204 12.75 -25.75 -16.56
C ILE A 204 12.13 -25.02 -17.75
N GLU A 205 12.45 -25.46 -18.96
CA GLU A 205 12.00 -24.85 -20.20
C GLU A 205 11.34 -25.88 -21.13
N PHE A 206 10.41 -25.38 -21.95
CA PHE A 206 9.77 -26.20 -22.97
C PHE A 206 10.60 -26.21 -24.23
N VAL A 207 11.21 -27.35 -24.52
CA VAL A 207 12.03 -27.57 -25.73
C VAL A 207 11.16 -28.15 -26.83
N LYS A 208 11.01 -27.40 -27.93
CA LYS A 208 10.29 -27.89 -29.15
C LYS A 208 11.07 -29.04 -29.78
N GLY A 209 10.41 -30.15 -30.04
CA GLY A 209 11.01 -31.28 -30.77
C GLY A 209 11.26 -30.95 -32.25
N PRO A 210 12.12 -31.70 -32.94
CA PRO A 210 12.34 -31.55 -34.38
C PRO A 210 11.06 -31.89 -35.16
N GLY A 211 10.59 -30.94 -35.97
CA GLY A 211 9.38 -31.08 -36.79
C GLY A 211 8.10 -30.65 -36.05
N LYS A 212 6.92 -31.05 -36.58
CA LYS A 212 5.59 -30.75 -36.00
C LYS A 212 5.23 -31.63 -34.78
N SER A 213 6.09 -32.53 -34.37
CA SER A 213 5.90 -33.40 -33.20
C SER A 213 6.17 -32.61 -31.95
N GLY A 214 5.28 -32.70 -30.95
CA GLY A 214 5.26 -31.93 -29.73
C GLY A 214 6.61 -31.82 -29.00
N GLY A 215 6.78 -30.76 -28.23
CA GLY A 215 7.95 -30.54 -27.38
C GLY A 215 7.83 -31.24 -26.01
N LYS A 216 8.87 -31.12 -25.21
CA LYS A 216 8.96 -31.66 -23.86
C LYS A 216 9.53 -30.63 -22.86
N TRP A 217 9.16 -30.75 -21.61
CA TRP A 217 9.75 -29.99 -20.54
C TRP A 217 11.10 -30.59 -20.15
N GLU A 218 12.14 -29.79 -20.13
CA GLU A 218 13.48 -30.19 -19.73
C GLU A 218 14.08 -29.17 -18.74
N MET A 219 14.93 -29.64 -17.87
CA MET A 219 15.78 -28.79 -17.06
C MET A 219 16.93 -28.28 -17.92
N SER A 220 16.90 -26.99 -18.27
CA SER A 220 17.89 -26.36 -19.15
C SER A 220 19.15 -25.95 -18.39
N ARG A 221 18.99 -25.47 -17.16
CA ARG A 221 20.09 -25.04 -16.31
C ARG A 221 19.77 -25.39 -14.85
N SER A 222 20.81 -25.57 -14.04
CA SER A 222 20.72 -25.71 -12.58
C SER A 222 22.04 -25.33 -11.93
N GLY A 223 21.97 -24.98 -10.65
CA GLY A 223 23.16 -24.65 -9.86
C GLY A 223 22.91 -24.81 -8.36
N ASP A 224 24.00 -24.95 -7.62
CA ASP A 224 23.99 -24.98 -6.17
C ASP A 224 24.25 -23.56 -5.66
N HIS A 225 23.50 -23.10 -4.67
CA HIS A 225 23.75 -21.83 -3.99
C HIS A 225 24.11 -22.03 -2.52
N ASN A 226 23.86 -23.19 -1.96
CA ASN A 226 24.28 -23.61 -0.61
C ASN A 226 23.90 -22.67 0.56
N LEU A 227 22.86 -21.83 0.40
CA LEU A 227 22.44 -20.85 1.41
C LEU A 227 21.79 -21.48 2.64
N GLY A 228 21.31 -22.74 2.54
CA GLY A 228 20.53 -23.36 3.59
C GLY A 228 19.10 -22.83 3.77
N LEU A 229 18.73 -21.78 3.01
CA LEU A 229 17.40 -21.17 2.96
C LEU A 229 16.99 -20.91 1.50
N VAL A 230 15.69 -20.79 1.28
CA VAL A 230 15.16 -20.40 -0.04
C VAL A 230 15.27 -18.88 -0.19
N PRO A 231 15.97 -18.35 -1.24
CA PRO A 231 16.16 -16.90 -1.38
C PRO A 231 14.92 -16.19 -1.93
N VAL A 232 13.75 -16.55 -1.41
CA VAL A 232 12.45 -16.00 -1.79
C VAL A 232 11.62 -15.71 -0.54
N ILE A 233 10.99 -14.54 -0.51
CA ILE A 233 10.26 -14.02 0.65
C ILE A 233 8.81 -13.75 0.25
N PRO A 234 7.81 -14.28 0.97
CA PRO A 234 6.43 -13.83 0.85
C PRO A 234 6.28 -12.46 1.52
N ALA A 235 5.97 -11.42 0.73
CA ALA A 235 5.81 -10.05 1.22
C ALA A 235 4.35 -9.77 1.57
N ASN A 236 3.93 -10.13 2.77
CA ASN A 236 2.56 -10.00 3.23
C ASN A 236 2.13 -8.53 3.39
N ASN A 237 0.87 -8.24 3.08
CA ASN A 237 0.27 -6.91 3.29
C ASN A 237 0.10 -6.55 4.77
N SER A 238 -0.08 -7.55 5.63
CA SER A 238 -0.19 -7.43 7.09
C SER A 238 0.46 -8.62 7.78
N VAL A 239 0.72 -8.51 9.07
CA VAL A 239 1.21 -9.65 9.85
C VAL A 239 0.08 -10.67 9.99
N VAL A 240 0.23 -11.84 9.40
CA VAL A 240 -0.74 -12.93 9.41
C VAL A 240 -0.12 -14.23 9.90
N THR A 241 -0.94 -15.07 10.54
CA THR A 241 -0.56 -16.41 11.00
C THR A 241 -0.80 -17.47 9.94
N ASP A 242 -1.60 -17.15 8.91
CA ASP A 242 -1.88 -18.09 7.82
C ASP A 242 -0.66 -18.20 6.90
N LYS A 243 -0.17 -19.44 6.75
CA LYS A 243 0.96 -19.76 5.88
C LYS A 243 0.63 -19.62 4.39
N TRP A 244 -0.66 -19.69 4.03
CA TRP A 244 -1.10 -19.90 2.65
C TRP A 244 -1.68 -18.65 2.00
N ASP A 245 -2.37 -17.83 2.79
CA ASP A 245 -3.06 -16.64 2.28
C ASP A 245 -2.76 -15.39 3.12
N CYS A 246 -2.87 -14.25 2.48
CA CYS A 246 -2.86 -12.93 3.11
C CYS A 246 -3.80 -12.01 2.34
N PRO A 247 -4.86 -11.51 2.98
CA PRO A 247 -5.83 -10.64 2.33
C PRO A 247 -5.18 -9.37 1.76
N ALA A 248 -5.55 -9.01 0.53
CA ALA A 248 -5.15 -7.75 -0.07
C ALA A 248 -5.90 -6.59 0.59
N LEU A 249 -5.26 -5.41 0.66
CA LEU A 249 -5.90 -4.19 1.16
C LEU A 249 -7.17 -3.87 0.36
N ILE A 250 -7.15 -4.14 -0.95
CA ILE A 250 -8.24 -3.80 -1.87
C ILE A 250 -9.16 -4.98 -2.20
N ALA A 251 -9.08 -6.09 -1.46
CA ALA A 251 -9.88 -7.28 -1.75
C ALA A 251 -11.37 -6.98 -1.91
N ASP A 252 -11.97 -6.28 -0.93
CA ASP A 252 -13.38 -5.89 -0.96
C ASP A 252 -13.61 -4.57 -1.71
N VAL A 253 -12.70 -3.61 -1.58
CA VAL A 253 -12.75 -2.29 -2.23
C VAL A 253 -12.92 -2.40 -3.74
N ALA A 254 -12.20 -3.32 -4.39
CA ALA A 254 -12.27 -3.49 -5.84
C ALA A 254 -13.65 -3.94 -6.33
N TYR A 255 -14.36 -4.76 -5.56
CA TYR A 255 -15.73 -5.18 -5.89
C TYR A 255 -16.73 -4.06 -5.67
N LEU A 256 -16.60 -3.28 -4.59
CA LEU A 256 -17.44 -2.09 -4.35
C LEU A 256 -17.24 -1.04 -5.45
N ASP A 257 -16.00 -0.78 -5.84
CA ASP A 257 -15.65 0.18 -6.90
C ASP A 257 -16.14 -0.29 -8.29
N ARG A 258 -16.17 -1.61 -8.54
CA ARG A 258 -16.84 -2.18 -9.72
C ARG A 258 -18.35 -1.94 -9.69
N ALA A 259 -18.99 -2.05 -8.52
CA ALA A 259 -20.42 -1.74 -8.39
C ALA A 259 -20.69 -0.25 -8.65
N VAL A 260 -19.87 0.66 -8.11
CA VAL A 260 -19.92 2.10 -8.39
C VAL A 260 -19.83 2.37 -9.89
N SER A 261 -18.89 1.71 -10.58
CA SER A 261 -18.70 1.89 -12.03
C SER A 261 -19.90 1.41 -12.86
N ASN A 262 -20.52 0.32 -12.44
CA ASN A 262 -21.74 -0.18 -13.07
C ASN A 262 -22.92 0.79 -12.85
N TYR A 263 -23.10 1.29 -11.63
CA TYR A 263 -24.15 2.29 -11.36
C TYR A 263 -23.90 3.62 -12.10
N ALA A 264 -22.64 4.07 -12.19
CA ALA A 264 -22.29 5.25 -12.98
C ALA A 264 -22.60 5.05 -14.48
N SER A 265 -22.32 3.87 -15.02
CA SER A 265 -22.66 3.51 -16.39
C SER A 265 -24.18 3.46 -16.63
N ASN A 266 -24.95 3.01 -15.62
CA ASN A 266 -26.42 3.01 -15.67
C ASN A 266 -26.97 4.44 -15.63
N LEU A 267 -26.41 5.27 -14.76
CA LEU A 267 -26.76 6.68 -14.67
C LEU A 267 -26.50 7.42 -15.99
N ASP A 268 -25.34 7.16 -16.63
CA ASP A 268 -25.02 7.73 -17.95
C ASP A 268 -26.07 7.33 -18.99
N ALA A 269 -26.48 6.07 -19.03
CA ALA A 269 -27.53 5.61 -19.94
C ALA A 269 -28.87 6.32 -19.70
N ILE A 270 -29.27 6.48 -18.43
CA ILE A 270 -30.49 7.23 -18.07
C ILE A 270 -30.38 8.69 -18.51
N ILE A 271 -29.25 9.35 -18.23
CA ILE A 271 -29.02 10.74 -18.64
C ILE A 271 -29.09 10.88 -20.16
N GLN A 272 -28.50 9.96 -20.92
CA GLN A 272 -28.60 9.96 -22.39
C GLN A 272 -30.04 9.86 -22.88
N ASP A 273 -30.81 8.94 -22.31
CA ASP A 273 -32.21 8.77 -22.67
C ASP A 273 -33.08 9.95 -22.24
N GLN A 274 -32.77 10.57 -21.10
CA GLN A 274 -33.56 11.67 -20.53
C GLN A 274 -33.14 13.05 -21.03
N SER A 275 -31.94 13.22 -21.56
CA SER A 275 -31.46 14.50 -22.10
C SER A 275 -32.28 14.94 -23.31
N PHE A 276 -32.99 14.01 -23.95
CA PHE A 276 -33.83 14.28 -25.08
C PHE A 276 -35.28 13.89 -24.75
N SER A 277 -36.12 14.88 -24.47
CA SER A 277 -37.57 14.66 -24.27
C SER A 277 -38.17 13.93 -25.44
N GLN A 278 -38.97 12.92 -25.15
CA GLN A 278 -39.72 12.19 -26.19
C GLN A 278 -41.05 12.91 -26.47
N LEU A 279 -41.30 13.22 -27.72
CA LEU A 279 -42.61 13.73 -28.13
C LEU A 279 -43.58 12.55 -28.25
N ALA A 280 -44.60 12.55 -27.43
CA ALA A 280 -45.73 11.62 -27.55
C ALA A 280 -46.90 12.32 -28.26
N MET A 281 -47.40 11.70 -29.31
CA MET A 281 -48.54 12.25 -30.05
C MET A 281 -49.49 11.14 -30.50
N PRO A 282 -50.79 11.44 -30.60
CA PRO A 282 -51.75 10.48 -31.11
C PRO A 282 -51.44 10.11 -32.55
N ALA A 283 -51.52 8.83 -32.88
CA ALA A 283 -51.32 8.29 -34.23
C ALA A 283 -52.53 8.50 -35.15
N GLN A 284 -52.99 9.74 -35.28
CA GLN A 284 -54.16 10.05 -36.13
C GLN A 284 -53.81 9.91 -37.61
N GLY A 285 -53.77 8.66 -38.10
CA GLY A 285 -53.54 8.37 -39.51
C GLY A 285 -52.08 8.52 -39.97
N VAL A 286 -51.14 8.69 -39.06
CA VAL A 286 -49.69 8.76 -39.36
C VAL A 286 -49.06 7.38 -39.12
N LEU A 287 -48.73 6.69 -40.19
CA LEU A 287 -48.10 5.37 -40.12
C LEU A 287 -46.57 5.45 -40.33
N PRO A 288 -45.77 4.56 -39.70
CA PRO A 288 -44.35 4.48 -40.00
C PRO A 288 -44.09 4.27 -41.49
N GLY A 289 -43.35 5.20 -42.12
CA GLY A 289 -43.03 5.20 -43.53
C GLY A 289 -43.75 6.28 -44.35
N ASP A 290 -44.74 6.96 -43.79
CA ASP A 290 -45.40 8.09 -44.43
C ASP A 290 -44.54 9.35 -44.40
N ASP A 291 -44.69 10.25 -45.39
CA ASP A 291 -44.01 11.55 -45.43
C ASP A 291 -44.34 12.41 -44.21
N ALA A 292 -45.55 12.29 -43.66
CA ALA A 292 -45.92 12.97 -42.42
C ALA A 292 -45.16 12.42 -41.21
N TYR A 293 -44.94 11.11 -41.14
CA TYR A 293 -44.12 10.47 -40.09
C TYR A 293 -42.65 10.92 -40.14
N ASN A 294 -42.09 10.94 -41.36
CA ASN A 294 -40.72 11.38 -41.57
C ASN A 294 -40.50 12.85 -41.17
N LYS A 295 -41.47 13.73 -41.51
CA LYS A 295 -41.41 15.14 -41.09
C LYS A 295 -41.48 15.31 -39.56
N VAL A 296 -42.24 14.50 -38.87
CA VAL A 296 -42.32 14.52 -37.40
C VAL A 296 -41.00 14.04 -36.78
N LEU A 297 -40.37 13.04 -37.37
CA LEU A 297 -39.03 12.59 -36.96
C LEU A 297 -37.94 13.66 -37.17
N GLU A 298 -38.09 14.49 -38.23
CA GLU A 298 -37.14 15.59 -38.50
C GLU A 298 -37.31 16.78 -37.54
N MET A 299 -38.53 17.00 -37.01
CA MET A 299 -38.84 18.13 -36.13
C MET A 299 -38.37 17.94 -34.66
N GLY A 300 -37.89 16.79 -34.26
CA GLY A 300 -37.52 16.50 -32.89
C GLY A 300 -36.21 15.70 -32.79
N THR A 301 -35.93 15.21 -31.62
CA THR A 301 -34.74 14.38 -31.28
C THR A 301 -34.77 12.98 -31.91
N LYS A 302 -35.52 12.76 -33.00
CA LYS A 302 -35.73 11.47 -33.68
C LYS A 302 -36.43 10.39 -32.85
N ARG A 303 -36.99 10.76 -31.69
CA ARG A 303 -37.74 9.85 -30.80
C ARG A 303 -39.18 10.37 -30.67
N VAL A 304 -40.08 9.82 -31.49
CA VAL A 304 -41.49 10.12 -31.41
C VAL A 304 -42.23 8.86 -30.97
N PHE A 305 -42.99 8.97 -29.89
CA PHE A 305 -43.88 7.90 -29.43
C PHE A 305 -45.30 8.14 -29.95
N LEU A 306 -45.77 7.25 -30.82
CA LEU A 306 -47.14 7.28 -31.30
C LEU A 306 -48.01 6.37 -30.43
N TYR A 307 -49.13 6.89 -29.94
CA TYR A 307 -50.08 6.11 -29.17
C TYR A 307 -51.50 6.23 -29.79
N ASP A 308 -52.29 5.20 -29.56
CA ASP A 308 -53.69 5.20 -30.00
C ASP A 308 -54.51 6.04 -29.01
N GLY A 309 -54.90 7.26 -29.43
CA GLY A 309 -55.59 8.22 -28.58
C GLY A 309 -57.00 8.51 -29.11
N GLU A 310 -58.00 8.20 -28.31
CA GLU A 310 -59.37 8.65 -28.58
C GLU A 310 -59.50 10.16 -28.32
N GLY A 311 -60.03 10.89 -29.35
CA GLY A 311 -60.64 12.19 -29.13
C GLY A 311 -59.71 13.37 -28.82
N GLY A 312 -58.72 13.70 -29.69
CA GLY A 312 -58.14 15.05 -29.73
C GLY A 312 -57.12 15.36 -28.62
N ALA A 313 -56.44 14.37 -28.09
CA ALA A 313 -55.36 14.59 -27.14
C ALA A 313 -54.21 15.39 -27.80
N ALA A 314 -53.76 16.47 -27.16
CA ALA A 314 -52.65 17.29 -27.63
C ALA A 314 -51.30 16.54 -27.53
N PRO A 315 -50.36 16.78 -28.46
CA PRO A 315 -49.00 16.28 -28.33
C PRO A 315 -48.40 16.68 -26.99
N GLN A 316 -47.73 15.75 -26.30
CA GLN A 316 -47.10 15.97 -24.99
C GLN A 316 -45.65 15.56 -25.04
N PHE A 317 -44.77 16.32 -24.37
CA PHE A 317 -43.44 15.88 -24.12
C PHE A 317 -43.41 14.99 -22.87
N LEU A 318 -42.99 13.76 -23.05
CA LEU A 318 -42.74 12.84 -21.93
C LEU A 318 -41.40 13.20 -21.31
N SER A 319 -41.45 13.73 -20.10
CA SER A 319 -40.26 13.91 -19.27
C SER A 319 -40.08 12.65 -18.42
N PRO A 320 -38.92 12.01 -18.47
CA PRO A 320 -38.65 10.87 -17.61
C PRO A 320 -38.66 11.26 -16.13
N ASP A 321 -38.95 10.30 -15.27
CA ASP A 321 -38.96 10.50 -13.83
C ASP A 321 -37.51 10.64 -13.27
N PRO A 322 -37.11 11.79 -12.69
CA PRO A 322 -35.75 12.00 -12.15
C PRO A 322 -35.47 11.18 -10.87
N THR A 323 -36.48 10.56 -10.28
CA THR A 323 -36.39 9.80 -9.03
C THR A 323 -35.41 8.65 -9.14
N GLN A 324 -35.39 7.94 -10.28
CA GLN A 324 -34.46 6.82 -10.51
C GLN A 324 -33.00 7.28 -10.55
N ALA A 325 -32.71 8.39 -11.23
CA ALA A 325 -31.36 8.96 -11.27
C ALA A 325 -30.89 9.38 -9.87
N SER A 326 -31.75 9.99 -9.07
CA SER A 326 -31.48 10.39 -7.69
C SER A 326 -31.19 9.19 -6.78
N LEU A 327 -31.94 8.09 -6.93
CA LEU A 327 -31.71 6.85 -6.20
C LEU A 327 -30.32 6.26 -6.51
N ILE A 328 -29.94 6.22 -7.79
CA ILE A 328 -28.64 5.72 -8.23
C ILE A 328 -27.52 6.59 -7.67
N LEU A 329 -27.65 7.91 -7.73
CA LEU A 329 -26.67 8.85 -7.16
C LEU A 329 -26.50 8.64 -5.64
N SER A 330 -27.61 8.45 -4.92
CA SER A 330 -27.56 8.14 -3.49
C SER A 330 -26.85 6.81 -3.21
N ALA A 331 -27.14 5.78 -3.99
CA ALA A 331 -26.49 4.47 -3.87
C ALA A 331 -24.98 4.55 -4.18
N ILE A 332 -24.59 5.29 -5.22
CA ILE A 332 -23.18 5.56 -5.52
C ILE A 332 -22.48 6.24 -4.35
N GLY A 333 -23.09 7.29 -3.77
CA GLY A 333 -22.55 7.98 -2.60
C GLY A 333 -22.35 7.07 -1.40
N GLN A 334 -23.32 6.19 -1.10
CA GLN A 334 -23.20 5.19 -0.04
C GLN A 334 -22.08 4.19 -0.29
N LEU A 335 -21.97 3.63 -1.51
CA LEU A 335 -20.90 2.69 -1.86
C LEU A 335 -19.51 3.32 -1.75
N ILE A 336 -19.37 4.58 -2.19
CA ILE A 336 -18.11 5.30 -2.08
C ILE A 336 -17.74 5.53 -0.60
N ASN A 337 -18.70 5.90 0.25
CA ASN A 337 -18.46 6.04 1.68
C ASN A 337 -18.04 4.71 2.31
N GLU A 338 -18.65 3.59 1.90
CA GLU A 338 -18.28 2.26 2.37
C GLU A 338 -16.87 1.84 1.94
N ILE A 339 -16.45 2.19 0.71
CA ILE A 339 -15.08 1.97 0.23
C ILE A 339 -14.05 2.59 1.18
N TYR A 340 -14.21 3.86 1.54
CA TYR A 340 -13.24 4.53 2.42
C TYR A 340 -13.40 4.13 3.89
N HIS A 341 -14.62 3.80 4.32
CA HIS A 341 -14.88 3.29 5.66
C HIS A 341 -14.22 1.92 5.90
N SER A 342 -14.32 1.00 4.93
CA SER A 342 -13.78 -0.36 5.05
C SER A 342 -12.25 -0.39 5.23
N VAL A 343 -11.55 0.60 4.68
CA VAL A 343 -10.09 0.75 4.84
C VAL A 343 -9.68 1.78 5.89
N GLY A 344 -10.63 2.29 6.68
CA GLY A 344 -10.34 3.27 7.73
C GLY A 344 -10.02 4.69 7.26
N LEU A 345 -10.25 5.01 5.98
CA LEU A 345 -9.94 6.31 5.36
C LEU A 345 -11.16 7.26 5.29
N ALA A 346 -12.25 6.96 6.01
CA ALA A 346 -13.51 7.70 5.92
C ALA A 346 -13.38 9.20 6.24
N GLY A 347 -12.51 9.57 7.19
CA GLY A 347 -12.29 10.96 7.60
C GLY A 347 -11.72 11.87 6.51
N GLU A 348 -11.00 11.33 5.54
CA GLU A 348 -10.42 12.11 4.44
C GLU A 348 -11.48 12.60 3.45
N ARG A 349 -12.58 11.87 3.28
CA ARG A 349 -13.60 12.19 2.29
C ARG A 349 -14.77 13.02 2.81
N THR A 350 -15.09 12.96 4.08
CA THR A 350 -16.12 13.82 4.71
C THR A 350 -15.89 15.30 4.44
N LYS A 351 -14.66 15.71 4.13
CA LYS A 351 -14.32 17.09 3.74
C LYS A 351 -14.83 17.49 2.34
N GLN A 352 -15.00 16.54 1.43
CA GLN A 352 -15.43 16.84 0.04
C GLN A 352 -16.96 16.85 -0.10
N ASP A 353 -17.69 16.08 0.70
CA ASP A 353 -19.15 16.00 0.63
C ASP A 353 -19.88 17.14 1.36
N ASN A 354 -19.18 17.93 2.14
CA ASN A 354 -19.74 19.08 2.85
C ASN A 354 -19.92 20.33 1.95
N SER A 355 -20.62 20.17 0.84
CA SER A 355 -21.13 21.30 0.05
C SER A 355 -22.13 22.18 0.81
N LYS A 356 -22.47 21.86 2.06
CA LYS A 356 -23.44 22.56 2.92
C LYS A 356 -22.87 23.16 4.21
N GLY A 357 -21.58 23.46 4.28
CA GLY A 357 -21.08 24.23 5.42
C GLY A 357 -19.91 23.60 6.16
N ILE A 358 -19.33 24.39 7.02
CA ILE A 358 -18.17 24.09 7.87
C ILE A 358 -18.34 22.73 8.54
N ASP A 359 -17.35 21.87 8.37
CA ASP A 359 -17.23 20.59 9.07
C ASP A 359 -17.24 20.83 10.59
N ASN A 360 -18.41 20.64 11.20
CA ASN A 360 -18.64 20.77 12.65
C ASN A 360 -18.27 19.50 13.42
N SER A 361 -17.58 18.53 12.82
CA SER A 361 -17.08 17.37 13.54
C SER A 361 -16.13 17.86 14.65
N SER A 362 -16.37 17.42 15.89
CA SER A 362 -15.53 17.80 17.02
C SER A 362 -14.09 17.32 16.79
N GLY A 363 -13.09 18.01 17.33
CA GLY A 363 -11.69 17.57 17.27
C GLY A 363 -11.51 16.12 17.73
N VAL A 364 -12.36 15.65 18.65
CA VAL A 364 -12.40 14.26 19.14
C VAL A 364 -12.86 13.29 18.06
N ALA A 365 -13.88 13.62 17.26
CA ALA A 365 -14.33 12.75 16.16
C ALA A 365 -13.24 12.60 15.08
N LYS A 366 -12.57 13.70 14.75
CA LYS A 366 -11.42 13.67 13.83
C LYS A 366 -10.26 12.83 14.37
N ALA A 367 -9.97 12.92 15.67
CA ALA A 367 -8.93 12.11 16.31
C ALA A 367 -9.23 10.60 16.21
N VAL A 368 -10.50 10.19 16.41
CA VAL A 368 -10.92 8.78 16.28
C VAL A 368 -10.78 8.27 14.85
N ASP A 369 -11.12 9.09 13.85
CA ASP A 369 -10.94 8.71 12.44
C ASP A 369 -9.45 8.55 12.10
N PHE A 370 -8.58 9.42 12.63
CA PHE A 370 -7.13 9.28 12.45
C PHE A 370 -6.55 8.06 13.16
N GLU A 371 -7.05 7.65 14.32
CA GLU A 371 -6.60 6.43 15.00
C GLU A 371 -6.77 5.18 14.12
N ARG A 372 -7.85 5.10 13.34
CA ARG A 372 -8.06 3.99 12.39
C ARG A 372 -7.01 3.97 11.28
N VAL A 373 -6.70 5.14 10.72
CA VAL A 373 -5.64 5.29 9.71
C VAL A 373 -4.29 4.89 10.29
N VAL A 374 -3.96 5.38 11.49
CA VAL A 374 -2.71 5.03 12.18
C VAL A 374 -2.63 3.53 12.44
N ALA A 375 -3.69 2.90 12.92
CA ALA A 375 -3.72 1.46 13.15
C ALA A 375 -3.48 0.64 11.87
N LEU A 376 -4.10 1.04 10.75
CA LEU A 376 -3.85 0.43 9.43
C LEU A 376 -2.37 0.58 9.02
N LEU A 377 -1.84 1.79 9.13
CA LEU A 377 -0.45 2.09 8.74
C LEU A 377 0.56 1.39 9.63
N SER A 378 0.33 1.30 10.96
CA SER A 378 1.17 0.55 11.89
C SER A 378 1.21 -0.93 11.54
N SER A 379 0.04 -1.56 11.31
CA SER A 379 -0.01 -2.98 10.92
C SER A 379 0.75 -3.25 9.61
N LYS A 380 0.69 -2.30 8.66
CA LYS A 380 1.42 -2.41 7.40
C LYS A 380 2.92 -2.15 7.57
N ALA A 381 3.30 -1.21 8.42
CA ALA A 381 4.68 -0.93 8.77
C ALA A 381 5.35 -2.16 9.39
N ASP A 382 4.70 -2.78 10.40
CA ASP A 382 5.17 -3.99 11.06
C ASP A 382 5.41 -5.14 10.05
N ALA A 383 4.49 -5.30 9.08
CA ALA A 383 4.63 -6.31 8.04
C ALA A 383 5.84 -6.02 7.13
N LEU A 384 6.09 -4.76 6.76
CA LEU A 384 7.22 -4.37 5.92
C LEU A 384 8.56 -4.49 6.68
N GLU A 385 8.60 -4.20 7.98
CA GLU A 385 9.78 -4.43 8.83
C GLU A 385 10.17 -5.90 8.83
N VAL A 386 9.19 -6.80 8.99
CA VAL A 386 9.43 -8.25 8.91
C VAL A 386 9.96 -8.67 7.53
N VAL A 387 9.39 -8.13 6.45
CA VAL A 387 9.83 -8.42 5.08
C VAL A 387 11.25 -7.93 4.86
N GLU A 388 11.56 -6.69 5.22
CA GLU A 388 12.90 -6.13 5.04
C GLU A 388 13.94 -6.86 5.90
N TYR A 389 13.58 -7.25 7.14
CA TYR A 389 14.45 -8.07 7.96
C TYR A 389 14.77 -9.44 7.33
N LYS A 390 13.77 -10.10 6.72
CA LYS A 390 13.98 -11.33 5.95
C LYS A 390 14.87 -11.11 4.71
N MET A 391 14.75 -9.95 4.05
CA MET A 391 15.68 -9.59 2.98
C MET A 391 17.12 -9.51 3.48
N LEU A 392 17.34 -8.91 4.64
CA LEU A 392 18.67 -8.86 5.28
C LEU A 392 19.21 -10.26 5.59
N GLN A 393 18.35 -11.18 6.05
CA GLN A 393 18.77 -12.57 6.29
C GLN A 393 19.33 -13.23 5.02
N ILE A 394 18.66 -13.05 3.90
CA ILE A 394 19.11 -13.61 2.63
C ILE A 394 20.39 -12.93 2.14
N VAL A 395 20.47 -11.60 2.22
CA VAL A 395 21.68 -10.84 1.84
C VAL A 395 22.89 -11.25 2.69
N CYS A 396 22.73 -11.37 4.01
CA CYS A 396 23.78 -11.85 4.89
C CYS A 396 24.18 -13.30 4.60
N ALA A 397 23.22 -14.17 4.26
CA ALA A 397 23.52 -15.56 3.88
C ALA A 397 24.33 -15.62 2.58
N TRP A 398 24.01 -14.81 1.56
CA TRP A 398 24.81 -14.70 0.33
C TRP A 398 26.22 -14.15 0.59
N ALA A 399 26.36 -13.23 1.53
CA ALA A 399 27.63 -12.57 1.86
C ALA A 399 28.44 -13.32 2.93
N GLU A 400 27.94 -14.43 3.46
CA GLU A 400 28.52 -15.15 4.60
C GLU A 400 28.81 -14.20 5.80
N ALA A 401 27.95 -13.20 5.98
CA ALA A 401 28.11 -12.15 6.98
C ALA A 401 27.22 -12.40 8.20
N GLU A 402 27.62 -11.83 9.34
CA GLU A 402 26.88 -11.91 10.59
C GLU A 402 25.53 -11.16 10.46
N MET A 403 24.48 -11.78 10.98
CA MET A 403 23.12 -11.23 10.93
C MET A 403 22.99 -10.02 11.87
N PRO A 404 22.50 -8.85 11.41
CA PRO A 404 22.24 -7.71 12.26
C PRO A 404 21.07 -7.97 13.23
N LYS A 405 20.95 -7.12 14.27
CA LYS A 405 19.85 -7.19 15.23
C LYS A 405 18.52 -6.87 14.57
N ILE A 406 17.42 -7.35 15.15
CA ILE A 406 16.07 -7.21 14.60
C ILE A 406 15.59 -5.75 14.51
N ASP A 407 16.11 -4.85 15.33
CA ASP A 407 15.74 -3.44 15.43
C ASP A 407 16.53 -2.51 14.48
N VAL A 408 17.09 -3.04 13.41
CA VAL A 408 17.91 -2.29 12.44
C VAL A 408 17.05 -1.41 11.55
N VAL A 409 15.81 -1.81 11.26
CA VAL A 409 14.87 -1.09 10.40
C VAL A 409 13.63 -0.72 11.20
N THR A 410 13.17 0.51 11.07
CA THR A 410 11.93 0.98 11.71
C THR A 410 11.18 1.92 10.78
N TYR A 411 9.90 1.64 10.56
CA TYR A 411 8.96 2.47 9.81
C TYR A 411 8.20 3.41 10.76
N PRO A 412 8.53 4.71 10.80
CA PRO A 412 7.93 5.63 11.76
C PRO A 412 6.50 6.01 11.37
N VAL A 413 5.50 5.49 12.05
CA VAL A 413 4.08 5.77 11.81
C VAL A 413 3.49 6.76 12.82
N GLU A 414 3.91 6.67 14.08
CA GLU A 414 3.17 7.28 15.19
C GLU A 414 3.18 8.80 15.28
N SER A 415 4.24 9.46 14.86
CA SER A 415 4.41 10.90 15.13
C SER A 415 3.77 11.82 14.09
N GLN A 416 3.26 11.28 12.98
CA GLN A 416 2.89 12.09 11.81
C GLN A 416 1.41 12.41 11.70
N PHE A 417 0.56 11.68 12.43
CA PHE A 417 -0.89 11.85 12.40
C PHE A 417 -1.44 12.53 13.65
N ASP A 418 -0.57 13.11 14.48
CA ASP A 418 -1.05 13.90 15.62
C ASP A 418 -1.76 15.15 15.09
N VAL A 419 -3.08 15.14 15.21
CA VAL A 419 -3.97 16.25 14.80
C VAL A 419 -3.74 17.50 15.64
N ARG A 420 -3.01 17.37 16.73
CA ARG A 420 -2.61 18.54 17.52
C ARG A 420 -1.83 19.48 16.63
N THR A 421 -2.38 20.67 16.49
CA THR A 421 -1.64 21.72 15.80
C THR A 421 -0.36 21.98 16.58
N LEU A 422 0.68 22.47 15.92
CA LEU A 422 1.90 22.89 16.58
C LEU A 422 1.63 23.83 17.75
N TYR A 423 0.57 24.64 17.62
CA TYR A 423 0.08 25.52 18.68
C TYR A 423 -0.47 24.77 19.90
N ASP A 424 -1.21 23.69 19.70
CA ASP A 424 -1.73 22.86 20.80
C ASP A 424 -0.58 22.18 21.56
N GLU A 425 0.46 21.72 20.87
CA GLU A 425 1.65 21.12 21.50
C GLU A 425 2.46 22.16 22.29
N ILE A 426 2.58 23.38 21.77
CA ILE A 426 3.21 24.50 22.48
C ILE A 426 2.38 24.87 23.71
N ASP A 427 1.06 24.94 23.57
CA ASP A 427 0.14 25.25 24.69
C ASP A 427 0.19 24.17 25.78
N VAL A 428 0.25 22.88 25.38
CA VAL A 428 0.50 21.77 26.32
C VAL A 428 1.84 21.94 27.01
N GLY A 429 2.90 22.26 26.28
CA GLY A 429 4.23 22.50 26.85
C GLY A 429 4.24 23.64 27.87
N MET A 430 3.55 24.75 27.57
CA MET A 430 3.40 25.85 28.51
C MET A 430 2.61 25.45 29.78
N LYS A 431 1.50 24.71 29.60
CA LYS A 431 0.69 24.21 30.71
C LYS A 431 1.45 23.23 31.59
N LEU A 432 2.25 22.32 30.99
CA LEU A 432 3.11 21.39 31.73
C LEU A 432 4.14 22.13 32.59
N ARG A 433 4.70 23.22 32.08
CA ARG A 433 5.64 24.06 32.82
C ARG A 433 4.95 24.77 33.99
N LEU A 434 3.73 25.31 33.79
CA LEU A 434 2.95 25.95 34.82
C LEU A 434 2.53 24.97 35.94
N MET A 435 2.39 23.68 35.64
CA MET A 435 2.05 22.63 36.61
C MET A 435 3.26 22.18 37.46
N GLY A 436 4.44 22.72 37.24
CA GLY A 436 5.64 22.38 38.04
C GLY A 436 6.11 20.94 37.88
N LEU A 437 5.93 20.35 36.68
CA LEU A 437 6.31 18.96 36.43
C LEU A 437 7.85 18.74 36.43
N PRO A 438 8.30 17.49 36.64
CA PRO A 438 9.72 17.16 36.63
C PRO A 438 10.43 17.65 35.37
N PRO A 439 11.67 18.19 35.49
CA PRO A 439 12.43 18.74 34.35
C PRO A 439 12.58 17.78 33.17
N LEU A 440 12.64 16.47 33.44
CA LEU A 440 12.76 15.44 32.41
C LEU A 440 11.56 15.40 31.44
N ILE A 441 10.34 15.67 31.95
CA ILE A 441 9.13 15.70 31.10
C ILE A 441 9.14 16.93 30.19
N LEU A 442 9.61 18.08 30.71
CA LEU A 442 9.77 19.31 29.93
C LEU A 442 10.86 19.16 28.86
N GLU A 443 11.99 18.55 29.23
CA GLU A 443 13.08 18.23 28.31
C GLU A 443 12.58 17.36 27.16
N GLU A 444 11.85 16.28 27.47
CA GLU A 444 11.32 15.36 26.45
C GLU A 444 10.29 16.04 25.54
N GLN A 445 9.39 16.84 26.11
CA GLN A 445 8.38 17.57 25.33
C GLN A 445 9.01 18.53 24.32
N ILE A 446 10.04 19.29 24.73
CA ILE A 446 10.71 20.23 23.82
C ILE A 446 11.57 19.49 22.78
N ASN A 447 12.21 18.39 23.15
CA ASN A 447 12.96 17.56 22.21
C ASN A 447 12.07 16.97 21.12
N ARG A 448 10.77 16.76 21.38
CA ARG A 448 9.78 16.36 20.37
C ARG A 448 9.29 17.53 19.52
N LEU A 449 9.22 18.74 20.08
CA LEU A 449 8.76 19.95 19.38
C LEU A 449 9.80 20.50 18.40
N VAL A 450 11.09 20.47 18.76
CA VAL A 450 12.18 21.09 17.98
C VAL A 450 12.26 20.55 16.54
N PRO A 451 12.25 19.23 16.27
CA PRO A 451 12.27 18.70 14.91
C PRO A 451 11.01 19.04 14.08
N LYS A 452 9.86 19.23 14.76
CA LYS A 452 8.62 19.63 14.10
C LYS A 452 8.61 21.11 13.69
N LEU A 453 9.24 21.94 14.51
CA LEU A 453 9.38 23.38 14.25
C LEU A 453 10.42 23.67 13.16
N PHE A 454 11.50 22.91 13.16
CA PHE A 454 12.66 23.13 12.32
C PHE A 454 13.10 21.82 11.65
N PRO A 455 12.41 21.37 10.59
CA PRO A 455 12.67 20.06 9.97
C PRO A 455 14.06 19.95 9.29
N ASP A 456 14.67 21.09 8.93
CA ASP A 456 15.93 21.12 8.17
C ASP A 456 17.19 21.34 9.04
N LEU A 457 17.13 21.07 10.35
CA LEU A 457 18.28 21.23 11.24
C LEU A 457 19.32 20.12 11.02
N SER A 458 20.60 20.53 10.91
CA SER A 458 21.71 19.57 10.91
C SER A 458 21.83 18.83 12.26
N GLU A 459 22.35 17.61 12.24
CA GLU A 459 22.53 16.80 13.45
C GLU A 459 23.35 17.48 14.54
N ASP A 460 24.35 18.27 14.17
CA ASP A 460 25.22 18.98 15.11
C ASP A 460 24.46 20.09 15.84
N VAL A 461 23.60 20.82 15.11
CA VAL A 461 22.73 21.85 15.68
C VAL A 461 21.67 21.22 16.58
N LEU A 462 21.10 20.08 16.18
CA LEU A 462 20.16 19.31 17.00
C LEU A 462 20.78 18.83 18.32
N LYS A 463 22.02 18.35 18.31
CA LYS A 463 22.78 17.96 19.52
C LYS A 463 23.02 19.16 20.44
N ALA A 464 23.40 20.32 19.86
CA ALA A 464 23.59 21.56 20.62
C ALA A 464 22.29 22.03 21.30
N ILE A 465 21.16 22.04 20.54
CA ILE A 465 19.83 22.40 21.07
C ILE A 465 19.43 21.47 22.21
N LYS A 466 19.60 20.16 22.06
CA LYS A 466 19.29 19.18 23.15
C LYS A 466 20.10 19.44 24.42
N ALA A 467 21.35 19.84 24.28
CA ALA A 467 22.19 20.18 25.42
C ALA A 467 21.74 21.47 26.14
N GLU A 468 21.27 22.46 25.37
CA GLU A 468 20.73 23.71 25.93
C GLU A 468 19.33 23.51 26.55
N VAL A 469 18.46 22.74 25.91
CA VAL A 469 17.13 22.36 26.45
C VAL A 469 17.27 21.66 27.81
N LYS A 470 18.25 20.77 27.94
CA LYS A 470 18.53 20.11 29.22
C LYS A 470 18.97 21.08 30.33
N LYS A 471 19.75 22.11 30.00
CA LYS A 471 20.12 23.17 30.96
C LYS A 471 18.90 24.00 31.33
N TRP A 472 18.15 24.45 30.34
CA TRP A 472 16.97 25.28 30.52
C TRP A 472 15.86 24.57 31.31
N ALA A 473 15.62 23.29 31.09
CA ALA A 473 14.61 22.52 31.82
C ALA A 473 14.94 22.39 33.33
N ASN A 474 16.22 22.46 33.69
CA ASN A 474 16.67 22.39 35.07
C ASN A 474 16.77 23.78 35.75
N GLU A 475 16.58 24.88 35.01
CA GLU A 475 16.55 26.22 35.60
C GLU A 475 15.19 26.50 36.26
N PRO A 476 15.18 27.15 37.44
CA PRO A 476 13.92 27.53 38.09
C PRO A 476 13.12 28.50 37.20
N SER A 477 11.79 28.28 37.12
CA SER A 477 10.90 29.15 36.35
C SER A 477 10.95 30.59 36.83
N GLU A 478 10.59 31.57 35.97
CA GLU A 478 10.51 32.99 36.36
C GLU A 478 9.50 33.20 37.52
N GLN A 479 8.47 32.36 37.63
CA GLN A 479 7.54 32.35 38.72
C GLN A 479 8.18 31.86 40.01
N GLU A 480 8.97 30.78 39.98
CA GLU A 480 9.74 30.27 41.11
C GLU A 480 10.82 31.29 41.56
N LYS A 481 11.43 32.01 40.61
CA LYS A 481 12.37 33.09 40.90
C LYS A 481 11.64 34.29 41.54
N ALA A 482 10.47 34.66 41.03
CA ALA A 482 9.63 35.74 41.55
C ALA A 482 9.07 35.37 42.95
N ASP A 483 8.62 34.13 43.13
CA ASP A 483 8.13 33.65 44.45
C ASP A 483 9.29 33.52 45.46
N ALA A 484 10.49 33.14 45.02
CA ALA A 484 11.69 33.16 45.84
C ALA A 484 12.16 34.58 46.20
N ALA A 485 11.95 35.56 45.30
CA ALA A 485 12.23 36.97 45.53
C ALA A 485 11.15 37.66 46.43
N ASN A 486 9.88 37.29 46.27
CA ASN A 486 8.77 37.79 47.05
C ASN A 486 8.52 37.04 48.37
N GLY A 487 9.05 35.79 48.45
CA GLY A 487 8.82 34.85 49.57
C GLY A 487 9.79 34.96 50.74
N ALA A 488 10.37 36.13 50.95
CA ALA A 488 11.19 36.39 52.15
C ALA A 488 10.34 36.42 53.41
N GLY A 489 9.48 35.41 53.68
CA GLY A 489 8.56 35.47 54.82
C GLY A 489 8.14 34.15 55.44
N SER A 490 8.37 32.97 54.93
CA SER A 490 7.98 31.77 55.63
C SER A 490 9.03 30.65 55.60
N GLU A 491 9.44 30.18 56.75
CA GLU A 491 10.34 29.02 56.94
C GLU A 491 9.81 27.72 56.32
N ALA A 492 8.50 27.64 56.09
CA ALA A 492 7.87 26.50 55.41
C ALA A 492 8.25 26.42 53.92
N SER A 493 8.32 27.56 53.23
CA SER A 493 8.73 27.60 51.80
C SER A 493 10.20 27.23 51.61
N LYS A 494 11.06 27.61 52.58
CA LYS A 494 12.50 27.22 52.54
C LYS A 494 12.66 25.71 52.72
N LYS A 495 11.89 25.06 53.59
CA LYS A 495 11.95 23.59 53.77
C LYS A 495 11.48 22.83 52.55
N VAL A 496 10.42 23.27 51.86
CA VAL A 496 9.90 22.64 50.63
C VAL A 496 10.92 22.75 49.49
N VAL A 497 11.58 23.89 49.33
CA VAL A 497 12.61 24.10 48.29
C VAL A 497 13.88 23.30 48.64
N GLU A 498 14.25 23.14 49.87
CA GLU A 498 15.40 22.37 50.29
C GLU A 498 15.13 20.86 50.20
N GLU A 499 13.91 20.41 50.46
CA GLU A 499 13.48 19.02 50.31
C GLU A 499 13.34 18.64 48.82
N ALA A 500 12.86 19.54 47.95
CA ALA A 500 12.88 19.38 46.50
C ALA A 500 14.30 19.31 45.91
N LYS A 501 15.23 20.12 46.44
CA LYS A 501 16.67 20.04 46.07
C LYS A 501 17.32 18.73 46.52
N ARG A 502 17.03 18.21 47.72
CA ARG A 502 17.48 16.91 48.18
C ARG A 502 16.95 15.77 47.35
N ASN A 503 15.65 15.76 47.05
CA ASN A 503 15.04 14.73 46.20
C ASN A 503 15.59 14.76 44.78
N ARG A 504 15.97 15.93 44.24
CA ARG A 504 16.67 16.07 42.95
C ARG A 504 18.10 15.52 42.96
N ALA A 505 18.82 15.76 44.05
CA ALA A 505 20.20 15.25 44.24
C ALA A 505 20.22 13.71 44.45
N ASP A 506 19.26 13.14 45.16
CA ASP A 506 19.14 11.71 45.39
C ASP A 506 18.70 10.95 44.13
N ALA A 507 17.87 11.55 43.29
CA ALA A 507 17.48 10.98 41.98
C ALA A 507 18.67 10.97 41.00
N SER A 508 19.55 11.98 41.06
CA SER A 508 20.78 12.04 40.27
C SER A 508 21.85 11.02 40.78
N ALA A 509 21.99 10.86 42.07
CA ALA A 509 22.93 9.91 42.67
C ALA A 509 22.54 8.45 42.42
N LYS A 510 21.26 8.11 42.45
CA LYS A 510 20.76 6.76 42.11
C LYS A 510 21.04 6.36 40.66
N LYS A 511 21.05 7.31 39.73
CA LYS A 511 21.36 7.04 38.32
C LYS A 511 22.83 6.72 38.08
N THR A 512 23.74 7.33 38.85
CA THR A 512 25.18 7.08 38.78
C THR A 512 25.52 5.71 39.36
N ASP A 513 24.80 5.24 40.38
CA ASP A 513 25.04 3.94 41.02
C ASP A 513 24.45 2.77 40.20
N THR A 514 23.43 3.01 39.38
CA THR A 514 22.91 2.00 38.45
C THR A 514 23.81 1.80 37.24
N GLN A 515 24.39 2.87 36.71
CA GLN A 515 25.38 2.78 35.63
C GLN A 515 26.70 2.12 36.04
N SER A 516 27.14 2.32 37.29
CA SER A 516 28.36 1.65 37.80
C SER A 516 28.16 0.16 38.14
N ARG A 517 26.92 -0.28 38.39
CA ARG A 517 26.59 -1.70 38.59
C ARG A 517 26.40 -2.49 37.29
N GLU A 518 26.02 -1.83 36.18
CA GLU A 518 25.93 -2.48 34.86
C GLU A 518 27.33 -2.67 34.24
N THR A 519 28.25 -1.75 34.45
CA THR A 519 29.64 -1.89 33.95
C THR A 519 30.52 -2.84 34.77
N GLY A 520 30.07 -3.26 35.95
CA GLY A 520 30.80 -4.21 36.82
C GLY A 520 30.45 -5.69 36.63
N LYS A 521 29.47 -6.02 35.76
CA LYS A 521 29.05 -7.42 35.51
C LYS A 521 29.58 -8.04 34.23
N THR A 522 30.40 -7.33 33.46
CA THR A 522 30.96 -7.83 32.20
C THR A 522 32.44 -8.23 32.28
N ASN A 523 33.03 -8.30 33.48
CA ASN A 523 34.37 -8.86 33.69
C ASN A 523 34.34 -9.78 34.91
N GLY A 524 34.02 -11.06 34.66
CA GLY A 524 34.11 -12.16 35.59
C GLY A 524 33.73 -13.46 34.90
#